data_6639fb7ace813af2123f6231d17a425a
#
_entry.id   6639fb7ace813af2123f6231d17a425a
#
_cell.length_a   1.000
_cell.length_b   1.000
_cell.length_c   1.000
_cell.angle_alpha   90.00
_cell.angle_beta   90.00
_cell.angle_gamma   90.00
#
_symmetry.space_group_name_H-M   'P 1'
#
loop_
_entity.id
_entity.type
_entity.pdbx_description
1 polymer ?
#
loop_
_entity_poly.entity_id
_entity_poly.type
_entity_poly.pdbx_seq_one_letter_code
_entity_poly.pdbx_strand_id
1 'polypeptide(L)'
;NRSIDLLENLVEITGNRKNISRRGYVLSTRENNIRDLIDQLRFGLGSKSSSLIRYHKKFNKNNYRANSNYDFLDKPDGVDVLQDQKLIQTNFPSFSKDIKTILHIRKGGQINSQQIAEFMMNFCKSNGHKRIKGEVKSINLTDHYTLQLQTESGMQSICVDKIVNAAGPYSDKVAEMLDIKLPIFNILQQKIAFPDHLKAIPRDMPFSIDLDKQSIDWSSDEKEIILTDPDLCFLAKQLPGAVHCRPEGEGDSQWLKLGWAYSTEKMNISRKPELHKYFPEIVLRGAAQLNPALKKYYGKLPKNFVHYGGWYTMTNENWPLIGPMVKEGAFVNSAFSGFGTMAACAAGELCAAWVTESTLPKYANNFSLNRYKNSSLMKTLNKINRGIL
;
A
#
# COMPACT_ATOMS: atom_id res chain seq x y z
N ASN A 1 -1.74 12.36 5.39
CA ASN A 1 -1.11 13.57 4.84
C ASN A 1 0.32 13.77 5.34
N ARG A 2 0.62 13.60 6.66
CA ARG A 2 1.96 13.87 7.22
C ARG A 2 3.10 13.17 6.48
N SER A 3 2.92 11.91 6.09
CA SER A 3 3.96 11.13 5.41
C SER A 3 4.32 11.71 4.03
N ILE A 4 3.32 12.18 3.28
CA ILE A 4 3.58 12.76 1.97
C ILE A 4 4.21 14.16 2.09
N ASP A 5 3.85 14.93 3.12
CA ASP A 5 4.49 16.21 3.40
C ASP A 5 5.99 16.02 3.72
N LEU A 6 6.33 14.99 4.51
CA LEU A 6 7.72 14.63 4.80
C LEU A 6 8.48 14.15 3.55
N LEU A 7 7.81 13.38 2.68
CA LEU A 7 8.40 12.93 1.41
C LEU A 7 8.64 14.08 0.44
N GLU A 8 7.71 15.02 0.31
CA GLU A 8 7.84 16.21 -0.51
C GLU A 8 9.03 17.07 -0.02
N ASN A 9 9.11 17.32 1.29
CA ASN A 9 10.25 18.04 1.88
C ASN A 9 11.59 17.32 1.63
N LEU A 10 11.63 16.00 1.78
CA LEU A 10 12.82 15.21 1.51
C LEU A 10 13.29 15.36 0.06
N VAL A 11 12.37 15.33 -0.87
CA VAL A 11 12.64 15.45 -2.31
C VAL A 11 13.10 16.87 -2.66
N GLU A 12 12.58 17.91 -1.99
CA GLU A 12 13.05 19.29 -2.15
C GLU A 12 14.47 19.47 -1.65
N ILE A 13 14.78 19.00 -0.43
CA ILE A 13 16.13 19.08 0.17
C ILE A 13 17.16 18.35 -0.69
N THR A 14 16.78 17.21 -1.28
CA THR A 14 17.70 16.40 -2.09
C THR A 14 17.81 16.87 -3.54
N GLY A 15 16.96 17.79 -3.98
CA GLY A 15 16.84 18.19 -5.39
C GLY A 15 16.32 17.09 -6.32
N ASN A 16 15.91 15.93 -5.76
CA ASN A 16 15.52 14.75 -6.55
C ASN A 16 14.02 14.68 -6.80
N ARG A 17 13.47 15.70 -7.46
CA ARG A 17 12.04 15.85 -7.75
C ARG A 17 11.45 14.73 -8.59
N LYS A 18 12.26 14.00 -9.37
CA LYS A 18 11.81 12.89 -10.21
C LYS A 18 11.35 11.67 -9.42
N ASN A 19 11.73 11.56 -8.15
CA ASN A 19 11.38 10.42 -7.31
C ASN A 19 9.96 10.45 -6.75
N ILE A 20 9.23 11.54 -6.95
CA ILE A 20 7.84 11.67 -6.52
C ILE A 20 6.96 12.15 -7.67
N SER A 21 5.80 11.52 -7.82
CA SER A 21 4.78 11.93 -8.77
C SER A 21 3.47 12.16 -8.04
N ARG A 22 2.87 13.35 -8.24
CA ARG A 22 1.57 13.75 -7.68
C ARG A 22 0.43 13.57 -8.69
N ARG A 23 0.43 12.49 -9.47
CA ARG A 23 -0.70 12.16 -10.36
C ARG A 23 -1.99 11.80 -9.63
N GLY A 24 -1.91 11.54 -8.33
CA GLY A 24 -3.02 11.15 -7.50
C GLY A 24 -3.33 9.65 -7.55
N TYR A 25 -4.40 9.26 -6.84
CA TYR A 25 -5.02 7.94 -6.88
C TYR A 25 -6.44 8.09 -7.40
N VAL A 26 -6.83 7.25 -8.34
CA VAL A 26 -8.17 7.22 -8.90
C VAL A 26 -8.91 5.99 -8.37
N LEU A 27 -9.96 6.23 -7.62
CA LEU A 27 -10.90 5.22 -7.17
C LEU A 27 -12.11 5.27 -8.11
N SER A 28 -12.44 4.17 -8.75
CA SER A 28 -13.52 4.07 -9.72
C SER A 28 -14.60 3.09 -9.28
N THR A 29 -15.85 3.40 -9.59
CA THR A 29 -16.99 2.52 -9.28
C THR A 29 -18.12 2.72 -10.30
N ARG A 30 -18.93 1.67 -10.48
CA ARG A 30 -20.16 1.68 -11.27
C ARG A 30 -21.36 2.20 -10.49
N GLU A 31 -21.15 2.56 -9.22
CA GLU A 31 -22.19 3.11 -8.35
C GLU A 31 -22.30 4.63 -8.49
N ASN A 32 -23.55 5.12 -8.51
CA ASN A 32 -23.85 6.55 -8.40
C ASN A 32 -23.94 7.01 -6.94
N ASN A 33 -24.40 6.13 -6.04
CA ASN A 33 -24.49 6.42 -4.62
C ASN A 33 -23.18 6.08 -3.92
N ILE A 34 -22.40 7.10 -3.64
CA ILE A 34 -21.09 7.01 -2.98
C ILE A 34 -21.10 7.65 -1.59
N ARG A 35 -22.26 7.69 -0.92
CA ARG A 35 -22.39 8.36 0.39
C ARG A 35 -21.36 7.89 1.40
N ASP A 36 -21.23 6.57 1.54
CA ASP A 36 -20.30 5.96 2.52
C ASP A 36 -18.84 6.33 2.23
N LEU A 37 -18.45 6.38 0.96
CA LEU A 37 -17.10 6.81 0.56
C LEU A 37 -16.88 8.29 0.86
N ILE A 38 -17.89 9.15 0.62
CA ILE A 38 -17.81 10.57 0.94
C ILE A 38 -17.73 10.78 2.46
N ASP A 39 -18.47 10.02 3.24
CA ASP A 39 -18.44 10.14 4.71
C ASP A 39 -17.08 9.68 5.28
N GLN A 40 -16.46 8.65 4.72
CA GLN A 40 -15.08 8.27 5.04
C GLN A 40 -14.07 9.38 4.69
N LEU A 41 -14.22 10.00 3.50
CA LEU A 41 -13.37 11.13 3.10
C LEU A 41 -13.55 12.34 4.03
N ARG A 42 -14.79 12.67 4.41
CA ARG A 42 -15.08 13.75 5.36
C ARG A 42 -14.44 13.48 6.72
N PHE A 43 -14.54 12.25 7.21
CA PHE A 43 -13.89 11.85 8.45
C PHE A 43 -12.37 12.05 8.37
N GLY A 44 -11.73 11.59 7.28
CA GLY A 44 -10.29 11.72 7.09
C GLY A 44 -9.79 13.15 6.88
N LEU A 45 -10.58 14.02 6.24
CA LEU A 45 -10.26 15.42 5.96
C LEU A 45 -10.65 16.37 7.10
N GLY A 46 -11.51 15.93 8.02
CA GLY A 46 -11.98 16.70 9.17
C GLY A 46 -12.69 18.00 8.76
N SER A 47 -12.45 19.09 9.49
CA SER A 47 -13.08 20.41 9.25
C SER A 47 -12.78 21.00 7.87
N LYS A 48 -11.72 20.56 7.19
CA LYS A 48 -11.36 21.02 5.83
C LYS A 48 -12.13 20.30 4.72
N SER A 49 -12.98 19.33 5.04
CA SER A 49 -13.68 18.50 4.03
C SER A 49 -14.53 19.30 3.05
N SER A 50 -15.20 20.37 3.50
CA SER A 50 -16.06 21.20 2.65
C SER A 50 -15.31 21.92 1.52
N SER A 51 -14.05 22.32 1.74
CA SER A 51 -13.22 23.01 0.76
C SER A 51 -12.38 22.05 -0.09
N LEU A 52 -12.12 20.84 0.41
CA LEU A 52 -11.25 19.87 -0.23
C LEU A 52 -11.98 18.82 -1.07
N ILE A 53 -13.29 18.65 -0.92
CA ILE A 53 -14.09 17.74 -1.76
C ILE A 53 -14.81 18.57 -2.83
N ARG A 54 -14.42 18.39 -4.09
CA ARG A 54 -14.95 19.12 -5.24
C ARG A 54 -15.80 18.20 -6.11
N TYR A 55 -17.02 18.61 -6.46
CA TYR A 55 -17.95 17.81 -7.26
C TYR A 55 -18.05 18.32 -8.70
N HIS A 56 -17.88 17.42 -9.65
CA HIS A 56 -17.94 17.66 -11.09
C HIS A 56 -19.11 16.88 -11.69
N LYS A 57 -20.31 17.45 -11.60
CA LYS A 57 -21.57 16.83 -12.06
C LYS A 57 -21.95 17.13 -13.49
N LYS A 58 -21.29 18.11 -14.11
CA LYS A 58 -21.53 18.53 -15.50
C LYS A 58 -20.21 18.73 -16.21
N PHE A 59 -20.18 18.35 -17.49
CA PHE A 59 -19.02 18.52 -18.34
C PHE A 59 -18.62 20.00 -18.45
N ASN A 60 -17.42 20.30 -17.96
CA ASN A 60 -16.74 21.57 -18.16
C ASN A 60 -15.23 21.31 -18.24
N LYS A 61 -14.63 21.53 -19.43
CA LYS A 61 -13.22 21.29 -19.68
C LYS A 61 -12.27 22.08 -18.77
N ASN A 62 -12.73 23.21 -18.22
CA ASN A 62 -11.89 24.10 -17.42
C ASN A 62 -11.90 23.77 -15.92
N ASN A 63 -12.89 23.00 -15.45
CA ASN A 63 -13.08 22.76 -14.01
C ASN A 63 -12.33 21.55 -13.48
N TYR A 64 -11.96 20.61 -14.35
CA TYR A 64 -11.21 19.42 -13.97
C TYR A 64 -10.25 19.01 -15.09
N ARG A 65 -9.03 18.67 -14.69
CA ARG A 65 -8.03 17.99 -15.53
C ARG A 65 -7.33 16.93 -14.72
N ALA A 66 -7.20 15.73 -15.27
CA ALA A 66 -6.26 14.76 -14.75
C ALA A 66 -4.84 15.33 -14.89
N ASN A 67 -4.00 15.20 -13.85
CA ASN A 67 -2.63 15.67 -13.94
C ASN A 67 -1.78 14.68 -14.74
N SER A 68 -1.22 15.14 -15.85
CA SER A 68 -0.34 14.34 -16.71
C SER A 68 1.15 14.40 -16.32
N ASN A 69 1.57 15.43 -15.60
CA ASN A 69 2.98 15.69 -15.28
C ASN A 69 3.44 14.91 -14.03
N TYR A 70 4.73 14.52 -14.00
CA TYR A 70 5.35 13.83 -12.87
C TYR A 70 5.62 14.72 -11.66
N ASP A 71 5.62 16.03 -11.81
CA ASP A 71 5.95 16.96 -10.73
C ASP A 71 4.90 16.95 -9.60
N PHE A 72 5.31 17.38 -8.41
CA PHE A 72 4.44 17.55 -7.26
C PHE A 72 4.17 19.02 -6.90
N LEU A 73 4.90 19.97 -7.50
CA LEU A 73 4.68 21.40 -7.27
C LEU A 73 3.34 21.85 -7.84
N ASP A 74 2.69 22.77 -7.16
CA ASP A 74 1.43 23.42 -7.56
C ASP A 74 0.30 22.44 -7.90
N LYS A 75 0.36 21.22 -7.39
CA LYS A 75 -0.70 20.25 -7.58
C LYS A 75 -1.85 20.49 -6.61
N PRO A 76 -3.10 20.33 -7.08
CA PRO A 76 -4.25 20.49 -6.22
C PRO A 76 -4.22 19.48 -5.07
N ASP A 77 -4.78 19.87 -3.93
CA ASP A 77 -5.03 18.99 -2.80
C ASP A 77 -6.49 18.50 -2.78
N GLY A 78 -6.83 17.62 -1.86
CA GLY A 78 -8.18 17.12 -1.65
C GLY A 78 -8.62 16.05 -2.64
N VAL A 79 -9.91 16.04 -2.96
CA VAL A 79 -10.55 15.01 -3.78
C VAL A 79 -11.49 15.64 -4.81
N ASP A 80 -11.38 15.20 -6.06
CA ASP A 80 -12.34 15.51 -7.11
C ASP A 80 -13.27 14.33 -7.32
N VAL A 81 -14.58 14.58 -7.25
CA VAL A 81 -15.64 13.59 -7.48
C VAL A 81 -16.26 13.86 -8.85
N LEU A 82 -16.04 12.94 -9.79
CA LEU A 82 -16.54 13.02 -11.16
C LEU A 82 -17.73 12.08 -11.32
N GLN A 83 -18.87 12.62 -11.77
CA GLN A 83 -20.10 11.85 -12.04
C GLN A 83 -20.70 12.18 -13.42
N ASP A 84 -20.03 12.97 -14.22
CA ASP A 84 -20.38 13.22 -15.62
C ASP A 84 -19.64 12.26 -16.55
N GLN A 85 -20.38 11.48 -17.33
CA GLN A 85 -19.83 10.42 -18.17
C GLN A 85 -18.87 10.97 -19.24
N LYS A 86 -19.17 12.14 -19.83
CA LYS A 86 -18.32 12.76 -20.83
C LYS A 86 -17.00 13.23 -20.23
N LEU A 87 -17.06 13.75 -19.00
CA LEU A 87 -15.87 14.19 -18.27
C LEU A 87 -14.98 12.98 -17.90
N ILE A 88 -15.58 11.88 -17.45
CA ILE A 88 -14.88 10.63 -17.16
C ILE A 88 -14.17 10.11 -18.40
N GLN A 89 -14.89 9.91 -19.50
CA GLN A 89 -14.32 9.34 -20.72
C GLN A 89 -13.27 10.26 -21.38
N THR A 90 -13.40 11.59 -21.23
CA THR A 90 -12.40 12.53 -21.75
C THR A 90 -11.08 12.46 -20.98
N ASN A 91 -11.12 12.29 -19.65
CA ASN A 91 -9.91 12.29 -18.83
C ASN A 91 -9.34 10.88 -18.59
N PHE A 92 -10.16 9.85 -18.69
CA PHE A 92 -9.80 8.44 -18.48
C PHE A 92 -10.31 7.57 -19.62
N PRO A 93 -9.80 7.76 -20.84
CA PRO A 93 -10.33 7.10 -22.04
C PRO A 93 -10.10 5.59 -22.06
N SER A 94 -9.17 5.06 -21.25
CA SER A 94 -8.93 3.62 -21.11
C SER A 94 -9.96 2.92 -20.21
N PHE A 95 -10.73 3.67 -19.42
CA PHE A 95 -11.68 3.07 -18.49
C PHE A 95 -12.93 2.58 -19.20
N SER A 96 -13.52 1.53 -18.62
CA SER A 96 -14.78 1.00 -19.07
C SER A 96 -15.88 2.08 -19.08
N LYS A 97 -16.75 2.02 -20.09
CA LYS A 97 -17.85 2.99 -20.27
C LYS A 97 -18.95 2.86 -19.21
N ASP A 98 -18.97 1.79 -18.44
CA ASP A 98 -19.93 1.55 -17.34
C ASP A 98 -19.51 2.21 -16.02
N ILE A 99 -18.29 2.75 -15.91
CA ILE A 99 -17.84 3.51 -14.75
C ILE A 99 -18.68 4.80 -14.64
N LYS A 100 -19.36 4.95 -13.49
CA LYS A 100 -20.28 6.07 -13.23
C LYS A 100 -19.70 7.14 -12.30
N THR A 101 -18.79 6.73 -11.42
CA THR A 101 -18.18 7.66 -10.46
C THR A 101 -16.68 7.42 -10.36
N ILE A 102 -15.94 8.52 -10.32
CA ILE A 102 -14.52 8.55 -10.03
C ILE A 102 -14.27 9.49 -8.84
N LEU A 103 -13.47 9.02 -7.88
CA LEU A 103 -12.88 9.85 -6.84
C LEU A 103 -11.38 9.97 -7.12
N HIS A 104 -10.92 11.15 -7.50
CA HIS A 104 -9.50 11.42 -7.72
C HIS A 104 -8.89 12.05 -6.47
N ILE A 105 -8.18 11.24 -5.69
CA ILE A 105 -7.44 11.67 -4.50
C ILE A 105 -6.18 12.40 -4.97
N ARG A 106 -6.12 13.72 -4.81
CA ARG A 106 -5.07 14.56 -5.37
C ARG A 106 -3.75 14.49 -4.63
N LYS A 107 -3.81 14.42 -3.30
CA LYS A 107 -2.62 14.30 -2.46
C LYS A 107 -2.20 12.83 -2.34
N GLY A 108 -1.70 12.30 -3.42
CA GLY A 108 -1.25 10.93 -3.60
C GLY A 108 -0.45 10.79 -4.89
N GLY A 109 0.20 9.65 -5.07
CA GLY A 109 0.98 9.41 -6.28
C GLY A 109 1.94 8.24 -6.14
N GLN A 110 3.03 8.29 -6.89
CA GLN A 110 4.05 7.26 -6.93
C GLN A 110 5.36 7.79 -6.39
N ILE A 111 6.12 6.92 -5.76
CA ILE A 111 7.49 7.22 -5.31
C ILE A 111 8.44 6.13 -5.77
N ASN A 112 9.69 6.48 -6.00
CA ASN A 112 10.78 5.52 -6.15
C ASN A 112 11.29 5.14 -4.75
N SER A 113 10.69 4.10 -4.17
CA SER A 113 10.97 3.69 -2.79
C SER A 113 12.41 3.21 -2.58
N GLN A 114 13.05 2.64 -3.62
CA GLN A 114 14.45 2.19 -3.53
C GLN A 114 15.40 3.38 -3.42
N GLN A 115 15.25 4.38 -4.28
CA GLN A 115 16.12 5.58 -4.24
C GLN A 115 15.93 6.37 -2.95
N ILE A 116 14.70 6.49 -2.45
CA ILE A 116 14.43 7.14 -1.17
C ILE A 116 15.08 6.36 -0.02
N ALA A 117 14.95 5.03 0.00
CA ALA A 117 15.57 4.19 1.03
C ALA A 117 17.12 4.26 0.97
N GLU A 118 17.69 4.26 -0.22
CA GLU A 118 19.13 4.42 -0.42
C GLU A 118 19.62 5.79 0.08
N PHE A 119 18.91 6.86 -0.26
CA PHE A 119 19.22 8.19 0.26
C PHE A 119 19.19 8.22 1.79
N MET A 120 18.12 7.73 2.42
CA MET A 120 17.98 7.67 3.88
C MET A 120 19.11 6.85 4.51
N MET A 121 19.47 5.71 3.91
CA MET A 121 20.56 4.86 4.39
C MET A 121 21.92 5.58 4.31
N ASN A 122 22.18 6.28 3.21
CA ASN A 122 23.43 7.03 3.03
C ASN A 122 23.49 8.22 3.98
N PHE A 123 22.38 8.92 4.20
CA PHE A 123 22.27 9.97 5.19
C PHE A 123 22.57 9.46 6.61
N CYS A 124 21.98 8.32 7.01
CA CYS A 124 22.30 7.70 8.29
C CYS A 124 23.79 7.37 8.42
N LYS A 125 24.39 6.76 7.40
CA LYS A 125 25.83 6.41 7.41
C LYS A 125 26.72 7.65 7.54
N SER A 126 26.43 8.73 6.81
CA SER A 126 27.20 9.99 6.89
C SER A 126 27.11 10.68 8.25
N ASN A 127 26.05 10.34 9.03
CA ASN A 127 25.88 10.81 10.40
C ASN A 127 26.34 9.78 11.46
N GLY A 128 27.23 8.85 11.11
CA GLY A 128 27.89 7.93 12.05
C GLY A 128 27.09 6.66 12.38
N HIS A 129 25.93 6.44 11.78
CA HIS A 129 25.16 5.21 12.00
C HIS A 129 25.78 4.01 11.27
N LYS A 130 25.71 2.85 11.88
CA LYS A 130 26.25 1.59 11.33
C LYS A 130 25.12 0.71 10.79
N ARG A 131 25.35 0.14 9.59
CA ARG A 131 24.54 -0.94 9.06
C ARG A 131 25.29 -2.25 9.21
N ILE A 132 24.69 -3.22 9.90
CA ILE A 132 25.24 -4.56 10.06
C ILE A 132 24.38 -5.52 9.24
N LYS A 133 25.01 -6.30 8.36
CA LYS A 133 24.38 -7.38 7.62
C LYS A 133 24.41 -8.64 8.45
N GLY A 134 23.26 -9.04 8.99
CA GLY A 134 23.17 -10.20 9.87
C GLY A 134 21.73 -10.56 10.21
N GLU A 135 21.57 -11.67 10.88
CA GLU A 135 20.29 -12.15 11.41
C GLU A 135 20.35 -12.15 12.95
N VAL A 136 19.40 -11.48 13.60
CA VAL A 136 19.26 -11.52 15.06
C VAL A 136 18.80 -12.92 15.45
N LYS A 137 19.56 -13.60 16.32
CA LYS A 137 19.29 -14.96 16.80
C LYS A 137 18.66 -14.98 18.20
N SER A 138 19.06 -14.06 19.07
CA SER A 138 18.46 -13.87 20.38
C SER A 138 18.62 -12.45 20.86
N ILE A 139 17.75 -12.04 21.77
CA ILE A 139 17.77 -10.77 22.48
C ILE A 139 17.61 -11.08 23.96
N ASN A 140 18.59 -10.69 24.76
CA ASN A 140 18.54 -10.85 26.22
C ASN A 140 18.49 -9.47 26.87
N LEU A 141 17.65 -9.30 27.87
CA LEU A 141 17.53 -8.10 28.68
C LEU A 141 18.06 -8.39 30.09
N THR A 142 19.10 -7.65 30.46
CA THR A 142 19.58 -7.51 31.84
C THR A 142 19.47 -6.03 32.20
N ASP A 143 20.57 -5.34 32.45
CA ASP A 143 20.61 -3.87 32.57
C ASP A 143 20.48 -3.21 31.21
N HIS A 144 20.91 -3.90 30.14
CA HIS A 144 20.86 -3.46 28.74
C HIS A 144 20.40 -4.62 27.86
N TYR A 145 19.99 -4.29 26.63
CA TYR A 145 19.69 -5.31 25.62
C TYR A 145 20.98 -5.84 25.00
N THR A 146 21.17 -7.15 25.07
CA THR A 146 22.26 -7.84 24.36
C THR A 146 21.69 -8.65 23.21
N LEU A 147 22.05 -8.27 21.97
CA LEU A 147 21.63 -8.94 20.74
C LEU A 147 22.75 -9.87 20.27
N GLN A 148 22.40 -11.13 19.98
CA GLN A 148 23.30 -12.06 19.27
C GLN A 148 22.94 -12.07 17.78
N LEU A 149 23.90 -11.72 16.95
CA LEU A 149 23.75 -11.61 15.50
C LEU A 149 24.58 -12.65 14.78
N GLN A 150 23.97 -13.43 13.90
CA GLN A 150 24.71 -14.25 12.92
C GLN A 150 25.04 -13.39 11.72
N THR A 151 26.31 -13.12 11.49
CA THR A 151 26.83 -12.37 10.34
C THR A 151 27.64 -13.30 9.41
N GLU A 152 28.09 -12.79 8.28
CA GLU A 152 28.98 -13.53 7.38
C GLU A 152 30.34 -13.85 8.05
N SER A 153 30.79 -13.03 8.98
CA SER A 153 32.03 -13.22 9.76
C SER A 153 31.85 -14.04 11.04
N GLY A 154 30.66 -14.59 11.29
CA GLY A 154 30.33 -15.37 12.48
C GLY A 154 29.39 -14.66 13.44
N MET A 155 29.29 -15.20 14.67
CA MET A 155 28.46 -14.63 15.73
C MET A 155 29.05 -13.36 16.29
N GLN A 156 28.23 -12.32 16.41
CA GLN A 156 28.59 -11.05 17.03
C GLN A 156 27.58 -10.72 18.13
N SER A 157 28.06 -10.12 19.21
CA SER A 157 27.25 -9.60 20.30
C SER A 157 27.24 -8.08 20.29
N ILE A 158 26.04 -7.48 20.40
CA ILE A 158 25.87 -6.01 20.46
C ILE A 158 25.05 -5.68 21.69
N CYS A 159 25.53 -4.72 22.51
CA CYS A 159 24.85 -4.18 23.64
C CYS A 159 24.24 -2.81 23.29
N VAL A 160 22.97 -2.59 23.64
CA VAL A 160 22.24 -1.35 23.36
C VAL A 160 21.23 -1.05 24.46
N ASP A 161 20.89 0.23 24.63
CA ASP A 161 19.91 0.67 25.65
C ASP A 161 18.47 0.52 25.14
N LYS A 162 18.25 0.72 23.84
CA LYS A 162 16.91 0.69 23.23
C LYS A 162 16.93 -0.12 21.93
N ILE A 163 15.83 -0.80 21.65
CA ILE A 163 15.64 -1.56 20.40
C ILE A 163 14.35 -1.16 19.71
N VAL A 164 14.36 -1.16 18.39
CA VAL A 164 13.17 -0.98 17.55
C VAL A 164 12.98 -2.21 16.68
N ASN A 165 11.93 -2.94 16.93
CA ASN A 165 11.50 -4.06 16.10
C ASN A 165 10.77 -3.54 14.84
N ALA A 166 11.49 -3.43 13.74
CA ALA A 166 10.97 -3.08 12.41
C ALA A 166 11.16 -4.24 11.42
N ALA A 167 11.06 -5.49 11.90
CA ALA A 167 11.38 -6.68 11.14
C ALA A 167 10.29 -7.11 10.13
N GLY A 168 9.26 -6.27 9.91
CA GLY A 168 8.18 -6.54 8.95
C GLY A 168 7.46 -7.85 9.24
N PRO A 169 7.44 -8.82 8.31
CA PRO A 169 6.76 -10.10 8.53
C PRO A 169 7.36 -10.95 9.63
N TYR A 170 8.61 -10.68 10.02
CA TYR A 170 9.31 -11.37 11.11
C TYR A 170 9.19 -10.67 12.46
N SER A 171 8.37 -9.61 12.57
CA SER A 171 8.23 -8.82 13.82
C SER A 171 7.77 -9.66 15.01
N ASP A 172 6.92 -10.66 14.77
CA ASP A 172 6.47 -11.56 15.85
C ASP A 172 7.62 -12.41 16.37
N LYS A 173 8.43 -12.98 15.47
CA LYS A 173 9.62 -13.77 15.85
C LYS A 173 10.65 -12.96 16.64
N VAL A 174 10.83 -11.67 16.31
CA VAL A 174 11.72 -10.80 17.07
C VAL A 174 11.12 -10.44 18.43
N ALA A 175 9.80 -10.24 18.51
CA ALA A 175 9.13 -9.99 19.77
C ALA A 175 9.13 -11.21 20.71
N GLU A 176 9.00 -12.42 20.15
CA GLU A 176 9.11 -13.70 20.89
C GLU A 176 10.47 -13.87 21.57
N MET A 177 11.55 -13.29 21.03
CA MET A 177 12.87 -13.28 21.71
C MET A 177 12.88 -12.48 23.02
N LEU A 178 11.82 -11.69 23.27
CA LEU A 178 11.58 -10.91 24.48
C LEU A 178 10.39 -11.43 25.29
N ASP A 179 9.88 -12.62 24.99
CA ASP A 179 8.66 -13.19 25.55
C ASP A 179 7.42 -12.34 25.31
N ILE A 180 7.38 -11.61 24.17
CA ILE A 180 6.25 -10.75 23.78
C ILE A 180 5.57 -11.38 22.56
N LYS A 181 4.26 -11.55 22.63
CA LYS A 181 3.43 -11.92 21.48
C LYS A 181 2.76 -10.67 20.90
N LEU A 182 3.03 -10.40 19.63
CA LEU A 182 2.35 -9.30 18.92
C LEU A 182 1.02 -9.80 18.31
N PRO A 183 -0.04 -8.97 18.32
CA PRO A 183 -1.33 -9.32 17.72
C PRO A 183 -1.30 -9.13 16.19
N ILE A 184 -0.38 -9.78 15.50
CA ILE A 184 -0.15 -9.67 14.07
C ILE A 184 -0.27 -11.00 13.36
N PHE A 185 -0.53 -10.94 12.06
CA PHE A 185 -0.50 -12.08 11.15
C PHE A 185 -0.03 -11.62 9.77
N ASN A 186 0.32 -12.57 8.92
CA ASN A 186 0.82 -12.30 7.60
C ASN A 186 -0.08 -12.89 6.52
N ILE A 187 -0.30 -12.13 5.44
CA ILE A 187 -0.98 -12.55 4.22
C ILE A 187 -0.04 -12.34 3.04
N LEU A 188 0.06 -13.33 2.16
CA LEU A 188 0.82 -13.17 0.93
C LEU A 188 -0.03 -12.43 -0.10
N GLN A 189 0.45 -11.28 -0.56
CA GLN A 189 -0.15 -10.54 -1.66
C GLN A 189 0.75 -10.56 -2.87
N GLN A 190 0.13 -10.74 -4.05
CA GLN A 190 0.85 -10.95 -5.29
C GLN A 190 0.61 -9.82 -6.27
N LYS A 191 1.54 -9.63 -7.19
CA LYS A 191 1.49 -8.62 -8.26
C LYS A 191 2.17 -9.15 -9.51
N ILE A 192 1.78 -8.60 -10.65
CA ILE A 192 2.54 -8.78 -11.89
C ILE A 192 2.98 -7.43 -12.43
N ALA A 193 4.09 -7.45 -13.16
CA ALA A 193 4.52 -6.34 -13.99
C ALA A 193 4.95 -6.87 -15.36
N PHE A 194 4.61 -6.15 -16.42
CA PHE A 194 4.95 -6.52 -17.79
C PHE A 194 5.03 -5.30 -18.71
N PRO A 195 5.77 -5.36 -19.83
CA PRO A 195 5.80 -4.29 -20.82
C PRO A 195 4.51 -4.27 -21.65
N ASP A 196 3.85 -3.11 -21.69
CA ASP A 196 2.60 -2.88 -22.43
C ASP A 196 2.86 -2.54 -23.91
N HIS A 197 3.35 -3.53 -24.67
CA HIS A 197 3.62 -3.36 -26.11
C HIS A 197 2.36 -3.05 -26.94
N LEU A 198 1.18 -3.42 -26.42
CA LEU A 198 -0.10 -3.18 -27.10
C LEU A 198 -0.73 -1.84 -26.73
N LYS A 199 -0.05 -1.03 -25.91
CA LYS A 199 -0.49 0.30 -25.47
C LYS A 199 -1.93 0.28 -24.91
N ALA A 200 -2.21 -0.71 -24.05
CA ALA A 200 -3.52 -0.89 -23.45
C ALA A 200 -3.84 0.21 -22.43
N ILE A 201 -2.80 0.77 -21.79
CA ILE A 201 -2.92 1.75 -20.72
C ILE A 201 -2.13 3.03 -21.07
N PRO A 202 -2.77 4.22 -21.01
CA PRO A 202 -2.06 5.49 -21.17
C PRO A 202 -0.94 5.66 -20.13
N ARG A 203 0.21 6.16 -20.55
CA ARG A 203 1.40 6.33 -19.68
C ARG A 203 1.23 7.40 -18.61
N ASP A 204 0.31 8.32 -18.79
CA ASP A 204 -0.04 9.39 -17.85
C ASP A 204 -1.17 9.00 -16.89
N MET A 205 -1.73 7.79 -17.02
CA MET A 205 -2.79 7.31 -16.14
C MET A 205 -2.29 7.27 -14.67
N PRO A 206 -3.06 7.84 -13.73
CA PRO A 206 -2.78 7.68 -12.30
C PRO A 206 -2.88 6.23 -11.83
N PHE A 207 -2.42 5.94 -10.62
CA PHE A 207 -2.73 4.69 -9.96
C PHE A 207 -4.25 4.54 -9.82
N SER A 208 -4.81 3.54 -10.49
CA SER A 208 -6.25 3.35 -10.64
C SER A 208 -6.72 2.09 -9.95
N ILE A 209 -7.79 2.20 -9.19
CA ILE A 209 -8.38 1.13 -8.37
C ILE A 209 -9.84 0.99 -8.74
N ASP A 210 -10.28 -0.23 -9.07
CA ASP A 210 -11.69 -0.59 -9.20
C ASP A 210 -12.22 -1.01 -7.83
N LEU A 211 -13.14 -0.23 -7.26
CA LEU A 211 -13.69 -0.46 -5.93
C LEU A 211 -14.74 -1.57 -5.91
N ASP A 212 -15.33 -1.85 -7.07
CA ASP A 212 -16.45 -2.78 -7.15
C ASP A 212 -15.96 -4.21 -6.99
N LYS A 213 -16.81 -5.06 -6.44
CA LYS A 213 -16.58 -6.49 -6.41
C LYS A 213 -16.48 -7.02 -7.84
N GLN A 214 -15.58 -7.95 -8.07
CA GLN A 214 -15.24 -8.45 -9.40
C GLN A 214 -15.87 -9.80 -9.67
N SER A 215 -16.56 -9.92 -10.80
CA SER A 215 -16.92 -11.21 -11.39
C SER A 215 -16.07 -11.40 -12.64
N ILE A 216 -15.15 -12.35 -12.60
CA ILE A 216 -14.22 -12.57 -13.71
C ILE A 216 -14.98 -13.14 -14.92
N ASP A 217 -14.70 -12.58 -16.08
CA ASP A 217 -15.29 -12.99 -17.36
C ASP A 217 -14.57 -14.23 -17.90
N TRP A 218 -14.97 -15.41 -17.41
CA TRP A 218 -14.50 -16.71 -17.87
C TRP A 218 -15.35 -17.18 -19.06
N SER A 219 -14.75 -17.85 -20.04
CA SER A 219 -15.50 -18.58 -21.05
C SER A 219 -16.28 -19.76 -20.43
N SER A 220 -17.22 -20.35 -21.20
CA SER A 220 -17.98 -21.50 -20.72
C SER A 220 -17.08 -22.68 -20.35
N ASP A 221 -16.09 -22.97 -21.22
CA ASP A 221 -15.14 -24.06 -21.01
C ASP A 221 -14.23 -23.81 -19.81
N GLU A 222 -13.75 -22.56 -19.64
CA GLU A 222 -12.95 -22.18 -18.47
C GLU A 222 -13.76 -22.30 -17.17
N LYS A 223 -15.04 -21.92 -17.19
CA LYS A 223 -15.94 -22.07 -16.02
C LYS A 223 -16.14 -23.52 -15.63
N GLU A 224 -16.31 -24.41 -16.60
CA GLU A 224 -16.45 -25.84 -16.34
C GLU A 224 -15.20 -26.39 -15.64
N ILE A 225 -14.01 -26.07 -16.15
CA ILE A 225 -12.73 -26.46 -15.53
C ILE A 225 -12.61 -25.89 -14.11
N ILE A 226 -12.88 -24.59 -13.92
CA ILE A 226 -12.79 -23.91 -12.63
C ILE A 226 -13.75 -24.53 -11.59
N LEU A 227 -14.95 -24.91 -11.99
CA LEU A 227 -15.95 -25.47 -11.08
C LEU A 227 -15.63 -26.90 -10.65
N THR A 228 -14.88 -27.64 -11.46
CA THR A 228 -14.46 -29.02 -11.14
C THR A 228 -13.17 -29.07 -10.31
N ASP A 229 -12.40 -27.99 -10.22
CA ASP A 229 -11.17 -27.90 -9.45
C ASP A 229 -11.45 -27.27 -8.06
N PRO A 230 -11.29 -28.02 -6.95
CA PRO A 230 -11.52 -27.51 -5.60
C PRO A 230 -10.69 -26.27 -5.24
N ASP A 231 -9.47 -26.16 -5.79
CA ASP A 231 -8.54 -25.07 -5.52
C ASP A 231 -8.88 -23.80 -6.35
N LEU A 232 -9.66 -23.93 -7.40
CA LEU A 232 -10.03 -22.85 -8.31
C LEU A 232 -11.51 -22.44 -8.25
N CYS A 233 -12.38 -23.27 -7.68
CA CYS A 233 -13.82 -23.03 -7.70
C CYS A 233 -14.25 -21.68 -7.08
N PHE A 234 -13.44 -21.08 -6.20
CA PHE A 234 -13.67 -19.74 -5.66
C PHE A 234 -13.65 -18.66 -6.76
N LEU A 235 -12.94 -18.88 -7.87
CA LEU A 235 -12.84 -17.96 -9.01
C LEU A 235 -14.14 -17.85 -9.83
N ALA A 236 -15.04 -18.80 -9.68
CA ALA A 236 -16.38 -18.72 -10.25
C ALA A 236 -17.33 -17.83 -9.45
N LYS A 237 -16.93 -17.45 -8.22
CA LYS A 237 -17.69 -16.58 -7.34
C LYS A 237 -17.28 -15.12 -7.53
N GLN A 238 -18.08 -14.23 -6.93
CA GLN A 238 -17.72 -12.82 -6.86
C GLN A 238 -16.54 -12.60 -5.89
N LEU A 239 -15.47 -12.00 -6.39
CA LEU A 239 -14.26 -11.65 -5.65
C LEU A 239 -14.35 -10.21 -5.10
N PRO A 240 -13.56 -9.85 -4.07
CA PRO A 240 -13.52 -8.49 -3.54
C PRO A 240 -13.09 -7.48 -4.63
N GLY A 241 -13.40 -6.21 -4.40
CA GLY A 241 -12.89 -5.10 -5.20
C GLY A 241 -11.40 -4.83 -4.97
N ALA A 242 -10.98 -3.61 -5.31
CA ALA A 242 -9.63 -3.11 -5.14
C ALA A 242 -8.56 -3.72 -6.06
N VAL A 243 -8.96 -4.34 -7.18
CA VAL A 243 -8.02 -4.61 -8.27
C VAL A 243 -7.47 -3.29 -8.79
N HIS A 244 -6.17 -3.23 -9.02
CA HIS A 244 -5.52 -1.97 -9.36
C HIS A 244 -4.49 -2.11 -10.47
N CYS A 245 -4.33 -1.01 -11.21
CA CYS A 245 -3.43 -0.89 -12.33
C CYS A 245 -2.69 0.45 -12.29
N ARG A 246 -1.44 0.45 -12.71
CA ARG A 246 -0.68 1.67 -12.95
C ARG A 246 0.43 1.48 -13.98
N PRO A 247 0.78 2.54 -14.72
CA PRO A 247 2.07 2.61 -15.39
C PRO A 247 3.22 2.51 -14.37
N GLU A 248 4.29 1.80 -14.71
CA GLU A 248 5.46 1.62 -13.86
C GLU A 248 6.71 2.14 -14.59
N GLY A 249 7.65 2.70 -13.81
CA GLY A 249 8.87 3.31 -14.33
C GLY A 249 8.66 4.75 -14.81
N GLU A 250 9.76 5.40 -15.21
CA GLU A 250 9.83 6.79 -15.64
C GLU A 250 10.10 6.89 -17.14
N GLY A 251 9.92 8.10 -17.70
CA GLY A 251 10.19 8.39 -19.09
C GLY A 251 9.47 7.47 -20.07
N ASP A 252 10.23 6.86 -20.97
CA ASP A 252 9.72 5.98 -22.03
C ASP A 252 9.44 4.55 -21.58
N SER A 253 9.45 4.28 -20.27
CA SER A 253 9.11 2.97 -19.74
C SER A 253 7.72 2.53 -20.23
N GLN A 254 7.65 1.30 -20.74
CA GLN A 254 6.38 0.70 -21.17
C GLN A 254 5.77 -0.24 -20.11
N TRP A 255 6.39 -0.35 -18.95
CA TRP A 255 5.94 -1.31 -17.94
C TRP A 255 4.61 -0.91 -17.30
N LEU A 256 3.76 -1.91 -17.11
CA LEU A 256 2.56 -1.85 -16.29
C LEU A 256 2.74 -2.72 -15.06
N LYS A 257 2.08 -2.32 -13.98
CA LYS A 257 1.92 -3.12 -12.77
C LYS A 257 0.45 -3.34 -12.48
N LEU A 258 0.07 -4.60 -12.29
CA LEU A 258 -1.24 -5.02 -11.84
C LEU A 258 -1.12 -5.68 -10.46
N GLY A 259 -2.08 -5.42 -9.60
CA GLY A 259 -2.16 -6.04 -8.30
C GLY A 259 -3.61 -6.20 -7.85
N TRP A 260 -3.84 -7.21 -7.01
CA TRP A 260 -5.15 -7.48 -6.43
C TRP A 260 -4.99 -8.24 -5.13
N ALA A 261 -5.38 -7.62 -4.04
CA ALA A 261 -5.29 -8.20 -2.70
C ALA A 261 -6.58 -8.94 -2.33
N TYR A 262 -6.98 -9.94 -3.14
CA TYR A 262 -8.20 -10.71 -2.90
C TYR A 262 -8.02 -11.85 -1.90
N SER A 263 -6.78 -12.29 -1.65
CA SER A 263 -6.52 -13.32 -0.63
C SER A 263 -6.60 -12.74 0.77
N THR A 264 -7.28 -13.46 1.65
CA THR A 264 -7.38 -13.15 3.09
C THR A 264 -6.78 -14.26 3.95
N GLU A 265 -6.14 -15.24 3.32
CA GLU A 265 -5.57 -16.40 3.98
C GLU A 265 -4.34 -16.00 4.81
N LYS A 266 -4.40 -16.32 6.11
CA LYS A 266 -3.28 -16.16 7.03
C LYS A 266 -2.28 -17.28 6.80
N MET A 267 -1.03 -16.90 6.57
CA MET A 267 0.01 -17.86 6.22
C MET A 267 1.23 -17.72 7.13
N ASN A 268 1.94 -18.82 7.32
CA ASN A 268 3.26 -18.81 7.90
C ASN A 268 4.25 -18.19 6.93
N ILE A 269 5.12 -17.33 7.45
CA ILE A 269 6.11 -16.63 6.64
C ILE A 269 7.17 -17.57 6.09
N SER A 270 7.56 -17.34 4.83
CA SER A 270 8.69 -17.98 4.16
C SER A 270 9.54 -16.92 3.46
N ARG A 271 10.85 -17.15 3.37
CA ARG A 271 11.77 -16.31 2.58
C ARG A 271 11.49 -16.40 1.08
N LYS A 272 10.95 -17.54 0.63
CA LYS A 272 10.55 -17.81 -0.75
C LYS A 272 9.12 -18.37 -0.73
N PRO A 273 8.10 -17.50 -0.65
CA PRO A 273 6.73 -17.96 -0.67
C PRO A 273 6.39 -18.56 -2.04
N GLU A 274 5.60 -19.59 -2.04
CA GLU A 274 5.03 -20.14 -3.26
C GLU A 274 3.98 -19.17 -3.81
N LEU A 275 4.10 -18.85 -5.09
CA LEU A 275 3.18 -17.94 -5.77
C LEU A 275 2.11 -18.77 -6.49
N HIS A 276 0.87 -18.29 -6.43
CA HIS A 276 -0.25 -18.95 -7.09
C HIS A 276 -0.09 -18.87 -8.62
N LYS A 277 0.12 -19.99 -9.27
CA LYS A 277 0.50 -20.07 -10.71
C LYS A 277 -0.48 -19.37 -11.65
N TYR A 278 -1.77 -19.32 -11.32
CA TYR A 278 -2.80 -18.67 -12.13
C TYR A 278 -3.04 -17.20 -11.78
N PHE A 279 -2.39 -16.67 -10.75
CA PHE A 279 -2.56 -15.27 -10.36
C PHE A 279 -2.33 -14.27 -11.51
N PRO A 280 -1.35 -14.44 -12.42
CA PRO A 280 -1.17 -13.54 -13.53
C PRO A 280 -2.41 -13.38 -14.41
N GLU A 281 -3.09 -14.48 -14.75
CA GLU A 281 -4.31 -14.43 -15.54
C GLU A 281 -5.50 -13.86 -14.74
N ILE A 282 -5.61 -14.23 -13.46
CA ILE A 282 -6.67 -13.74 -12.57
C ILE A 282 -6.61 -12.21 -12.41
N VAL A 283 -5.45 -11.67 -12.09
CA VAL A 283 -5.29 -10.21 -11.89
C VAL A 283 -5.44 -9.43 -13.20
N LEU A 284 -5.00 -10.01 -14.33
CA LEU A 284 -5.17 -9.43 -15.65
C LEU A 284 -6.66 -9.29 -16.00
N ARG A 285 -7.44 -10.35 -15.79
CA ARG A 285 -8.89 -10.36 -16.06
C ARG A 285 -9.65 -9.42 -15.12
N GLY A 286 -9.28 -9.38 -13.84
CA GLY A 286 -9.83 -8.40 -12.90
C GLY A 286 -9.55 -6.97 -13.34
N ALA A 287 -8.31 -6.64 -13.69
CA ALA A 287 -7.92 -5.31 -14.14
C ALA A 287 -8.56 -4.91 -15.49
N ALA A 288 -8.90 -5.88 -16.33
CA ALA A 288 -9.58 -5.65 -17.61
C ALA A 288 -11.05 -5.21 -17.45
N GLN A 289 -11.66 -5.42 -16.26
CA GLN A 289 -12.99 -4.90 -15.97
C GLN A 289 -12.98 -3.36 -15.93
N LEU A 290 -11.93 -2.77 -15.38
CA LEU A 290 -11.74 -1.31 -15.40
C LEU A 290 -11.16 -0.83 -16.72
N ASN A 291 -10.18 -1.56 -17.28
CA ASN A 291 -9.44 -1.19 -18.49
C ASN A 291 -9.61 -2.25 -19.59
N PRO A 292 -10.69 -2.23 -20.38
CA PRO A 292 -11.03 -3.30 -21.32
C PRO A 292 -9.95 -3.62 -22.37
N ALA A 293 -9.07 -2.66 -22.69
CA ALA A 293 -7.97 -2.91 -23.63
C ALA A 293 -6.96 -3.96 -23.13
N LEU A 294 -6.91 -4.26 -21.82
CA LEU A 294 -6.10 -5.33 -21.25
C LEU A 294 -6.56 -6.73 -21.69
N LYS A 295 -7.79 -6.91 -22.17
CA LYS A 295 -8.27 -8.16 -22.76
C LYS A 295 -7.38 -8.65 -23.92
N LYS A 296 -6.64 -7.73 -24.57
CA LYS A 296 -5.68 -8.07 -25.62
C LYS A 296 -4.53 -8.97 -25.15
N TYR A 297 -4.30 -9.05 -23.85
CA TYR A 297 -3.24 -9.86 -23.24
C TYR A 297 -3.73 -11.21 -22.67
N TYR A 298 -5.01 -11.54 -22.75
CA TYR A 298 -5.52 -12.81 -22.26
C TYR A 298 -4.81 -13.99 -22.91
N GLY A 299 -4.27 -14.90 -22.11
CA GLY A 299 -3.50 -16.06 -22.56
C GLY A 299 -2.17 -15.74 -23.27
N LYS A 300 -1.74 -14.48 -23.34
CA LYS A 300 -0.54 -14.07 -24.09
C LYS A 300 0.22 -12.91 -23.45
N LEU A 301 0.39 -12.96 -22.14
CA LEU A 301 1.30 -12.04 -21.46
C LEU A 301 2.70 -12.09 -22.08
N PRO A 302 3.44 -10.97 -22.16
CA PRO A 302 4.83 -10.96 -22.63
C PRO A 302 5.69 -11.94 -21.85
N LYS A 303 6.59 -12.67 -22.54
CA LYS A 303 7.44 -13.71 -21.91
C LYS A 303 8.32 -13.18 -20.78
N ASN A 304 8.65 -11.89 -20.79
CA ASN A 304 9.45 -11.21 -19.78
C ASN A 304 8.61 -10.56 -18.67
N PHE A 305 7.33 -10.96 -18.50
CA PHE A 305 6.56 -10.51 -17.36
C PHE A 305 7.19 -10.98 -16.03
N VAL A 306 7.01 -10.20 -14.99
CA VAL A 306 7.50 -10.51 -13.64
C VAL A 306 6.30 -10.79 -12.74
N HIS A 307 6.28 -11.95 -12.10
CA HIS A 307 5.32 -12.33 -11.08
C HIS A 307 6.05 -12.39 -9.73
N TYR A 308 5.56 -11.65 -8.75
CA TYR A 308 6.18 -11.57 -7.44
C TYR A 308 5.14 -11.40 -6.33
N GLY A 309 5.53 -11.72 -5.12
CA GLY A 309 4.72 -11.59 -3.93
C GLY A 309 5.46 -10.89 -2.80
N GLY A 310 4.68 -10.40 -1.84
CA GLY A 310 5.18 -9.80 -0.61
C GLY A 310 4.22 -10.04 0.54
N TRP A 311 4.77 -10.15 1.74
CA TRP A 311 4.00 -10.33 2.95
C TRP A 311 3.37 -9.01 3.40
N TYR A 312 2.06 -9.01 3.57
CA TYR A 312 1.35 -7.96 4.28
C TYR A 312 1.22 -8.37 5.74
N THR A 313 2.00 -7.72 6.59
CA THR A 313 1.89 -7.89 8.04
C THR A 313 0.78 -6.99 8.55
N MET A 314 -0.18 -7.57 9.24
CA MET A 314 -1.45 -6.93 9.60
C MET A 314 -1.83 -7.20 11.05
N THR A 315 -2.62 -6.30 11.62
CA THR A 315 -3.46 -6.55 12.79
C THR A 315 -4.90 -6.84 12.35
N ASN A 316 -5.73 -7.42 13.21
CA ASN A 316 -7.12 -7.70 12.88
C ASN A 316 -7.91 -6.42 12.52
N GLU A 317 -7.60 -5.30 13.15
CA GLU A 317 -8.20 -4.00 12.88
C GLU A 317 -7.53 -3.27 11.72
N ASN A 318 -6.54 -3.85 11.04
CA ASN A 318 -5.80 -3.30 9.90
C ASN A 318 -5.15 -1.93 10.20
N TRP A 319 -4.67 -1.74 11.43
CA TRP A 319 -3.93 -0.55 11.86
C TRP A 319 -2.51 -0.92 12.24
N PRO A 320 -1.50 -0.09 11.92
CA PRO A 320 -0.11 -0.38 12.25
C PRO A 320 0.15 -0.40 13.75
N LEU A 321 1.27 -1.00 14.13
CA LEU A 321 1.81 -0.96 15.49
C LEU A 321 3.05 -0.07 15.49
N ILE A 322 2.97 1.05 16.22
CA ILE A 322 4.06 2.03 16.34
C ILE A 322 4.13 2.52 17.79
N GLY A 323 5.20 2.21 18.48
CA GLY A 323 5.40 2.66 19.86
C GLY A 323 5.98 1.61 20.79
N PRO A 324 5.88 1.82 22.11
CA PRO A 324 6.50 0.92 23.09
C PRO A 324 5.89 -0.48 23.07
N MET A 325 6.73 -1.48 23.25
CA MET A 325 6.36 -2.84 23.64
C MET A 325 6.25 -2.94 25.17
N VAL A 326 5.95 -4.13 25.68
CA VAL A 326 5.76 -4.33 27.14
C VAL A 326 7.08 -4.14 27.94
N LYS A 327 8.22 -4.48 27.31
CA LYS A 327 9.54 -4.32 27.96
C LYS A 327 10.03 -2.88 27.76
N GLU A 328 10.57 -2.29 28.84
CA GLU A 328 11.16 -0.95 28.80
C GLU A 328 12.30 -0.87 27.77
N GLY A 329 12.39 0.24 27.06
CA GLY A 329 13.40 0.42 25.98
C GLY A 329 13.14 -0.38 24.70
N ALA A 330 12.08 -1.19 24.64
CA ALA A 330 11.71 -1.94 23.45
C ALA A 330 10.52 -1.31 22.73
N PHE A 331 10.66 -1.10 21.43
CA PHE A 331 9.65 -0.46 20.58
C PHE A 331 9.34 -1.33 19.35
N VAL A 332 8.16 -1.15 18.78
CA VAL A 332 7.73 -1.78 17.51
C VAL A 332 7.35 -0.73 16.49
N ASN A 333 7.68 -0.98 15.21
CA ASN A 333 7.25 -0.19 14.07
C ASN A 333 6.94 -1.14 12.91
N SER A 334 5.71 -1.67 12.87
CA SER A 334 5.32 -2.80 12.00
C SER A 334 3.82 -2.83 11.72
N ALA A 335 3.37 -3.87 11.02
CA ALA A 335 1.96 -4.17 10.72
C ALA A 335 1.27 -3.11 9.84
N PHE A 336 1.94 -2.64 8.79
CA PHE A 336 1.43 -1.60 7.90
C PHE A 336 0.49 -2.10 6.80
N SER A 337 0.21 -3.40 6.73
CA SER A 337 -0.63 -3.96 5.66
C SER A 337 -0.11 -3.56 4.26
N GLY A 338 -1.00 -3.16 3.36
CA GLY A 338 -0.67 -2.58 2.05
C GLY A 338 -0.27 -1.10 2.07
N PHE A 339 -0.31 -0.44 3.22
CA PHE A 339 -0.10 1.01 3.36
C PHE A 339 1.33 1.41 3.75
N GLY A 340 2.25 0.45 3.86
CA GLY A 340 3.59 0.68 4.40
C GLY A 340 4.34 1.83 3.73
N THR A 341 4.38 1.88 2.42
CA THR A 341 5.05 2.95 1.68
C THR A 341 4.44 4.33 1.95
N MET A 342 3.10 4.42 2.02
CA MET A 342 2.40 5.67 2.31
C MET A 342 2.61 6.15 3.74
N ALA A 343 2.79 5.24 4.68
CA ALA A 343 2.89 5.56 6.10
C ALA A 343 4.34 5.73 6.59
N ALA A 344 5.32 5.19 5.87
CA ALA A 344 6.69 4.99 6.34
C ALA A 344 7.35 6.23 6.99
N CYS A 345 7.26 7.39 6.36
CA CYS A 345 7.90 8.60 6.88
C CYS A 345 7.25 9.09 8.19
N ALA A 346 5.92 9.17 8.22
CA ALA A 346 5.21 9.57 9.44
C ALA A 346 5.32 8.51 10.56
N ALA A 347 5.38 7.24 10.20
CA ALA A 347 5.60 6.16 11.15
C ALA A 347 7.01 6.21 11.74
N GLY A 348 8.01 6.49 10.92
CA GLY A 348 9.39 6.71 11.37
C GLY A 348 9.49 7.91 12.32
N GLU A 349 8.86 9.04 11.98
CA GLU A 349 8.79 10.22 12.85
C GLU A 349 8.13 9.91 14.20
N LEU A 350 6.98 9.23 14.18
CA LEU A 350 6.27 8.84 15.41
C LEU A 350 7.09 7.85 16.25
N CYS A 351 7.72 6.87 15.60
CA CYS A 351 8.57 5.90 16.29
C CYS A 351 9.79 6.59 16.92
N ALA A 352 10.44 7.51 16.20
CA ALA A 352 11.53 8.28 16.73
C ALA A 352 11.11 9.13 17.96
N ALA A 353 9.94 9.76 17.92
CA ALA A 353 9.41 10.51 19.06
C ALA A 353 9.21 9.63 20.29
N TRP A 354 8.76 8.39 20.14
CA TRP A 354 8.68 7.42 21.22
C TRP A 354 10.07 7.06 21.77
N VAL A 355 11.03 6.74 20.90
CA VAL A 355 12.37 6.30 21.28
C VAL A 355 13.16 7.42 21.99
N THR A 356 13.00 8.66 21.55
CA THR A 356 13.70 9.83 22.10
C THR A 356 12.92 10.54 23.21
N GLU A 357 11.74 10.03 23.59
CA GLU A 357 10.88 10.62 24.63
C GLU A 357 10.47 12.07 24.33
N SER A 358 10.36 12.37 23.04
CA SER A 358 9.94 13.69 22.56
C SER A 358 8.42 13.86 22.66
N THR A 359 7.93 15.08 22.43
CA THR A 359 6.50 15.39 22.47
C THR A 359 5.71 14.53 21.48
N LEU A 360 4.78 13.76 22.00
CA LEU A 360 3.93 12.86 21.23
C LEU A 360 2.64 13.54 20.78
N PRO A 361 2.19 13.30 19.54
CA PRO A 361 0.87 13.75 19.11
C PRO A 361 -0.24 13.00 19.88
N LYS A 362 -1.40 13.65 20.03
CA LYS A 362 -2.55 13.09 20.79
C LYS A 362 -2.98 11.69 20.34
N TYR A 363 -2.77 11.36 19.06
CA TYR A 363 -3.13 10.06 18.49
C TYR A 363 -2.06 8.96 18.68
N ALA A 364 -0.90 9.26 19.28
CA ALA A 364 0.22 8.31 19.37
C ALA A 364 -0.18 6.98 20.01
N ASN A 365 -0.93 7.02 21.11
CA ASN A 365 -1.42 5.82 21.80
C ASN A 365 -2.36 4.95 20.95
N ASN A 366 -3.03 5.52 19.95
CA ASN A 366 -3.92 4.78 19.07
C ASN A 366 -3.14 3.84 18.12
N PHE A 367 -1.87 4.10 17.91
CA PHE A 367 -0.97 3.25 17.11
C PHE A 367 -0.09 2.32 17.94
N SER A 368 -0.02 2.50 19.26
CA SER A 368 0.73 1.62 20.15
C SER A 368 -0.08 0.40 20.59
N LEU A 369 0.58 -0.55 21.25
CA LEU A 369 -0.09 -1.69 21.91
C LEU A 369 -1.09 -1.25 22.99
N ASN A 370 -0.99 -0.04 23.52
CA ASN A 370 -1.92 0.50 24.51
C ASN A 370 -3.36 0.64 23.96
N ARG A 371 -3.56 0.71 22.62
CA ARG A 371 -4.90 0.76 22.03
C ARG A 371 -5.78 -0.41 22.43
N TYR A 372 -5.21 -1.59 22.66
CA TYR A 372 -5.97 -2.79 23.05
C TYR A 372 -6.58 -2.69 24.45
N LYS A 373 -6.10 -1.75 25.29
CA LYS A 373 -6.69 -1.40 26.58
C LYS A 373 -7.88 -0.44 26.43
N ASN A 374 -8.05 0.20 25.25
CA ASN A 374 -9.14 1.14 24.97
C ASN A 374 -10.29 0.43 24.23
N SER A 375 -11.24 -0.10 24.98
CA SER A 375 -12.37 -0.88 24.44
C SER A 375 -13.27 -0.05 23.51
N SER A 376 -13.43 1.26 23.74
CA SER A 376 -14.22 2.16 22.89
C SER A 376 -13.55 2.35 21.52
N LEU A 377 -12.25 2.61 21.50
CA LEU A 377 -11.47 2.71 20.27
C LEU A 377 -11.54 1.39 19.48
N MET A 378 -11.30 0.25 20.15
CA MET A 378 -11.33 -1.06 19.49
C MET A 378 -12.70 -1.40 18.92
N LYS A 379 -13.80 -1.07 19.60
CA LYS A 379 -15.16 -1.21 19.05
C LYS A 379 -15.35 -0.38 17.78
N THR A 380 -14.83 0.85 17.76
CA THR A 380 -14.90 1.73 16.57
C THR A 380 -14.05 1.15 15.43
N LEU A 381 -12.83 0.77 15.71
CA LEU A 381 -11.91 0.21 14.74
C LEU A 381 -12.44 -1.08 14.10
N ASN A 382 -13.11 -1.93 14.83
CA ASN A 382 -13.67 -3.19 14.34
C ASN A 382 -14.95 -3.02 13.49
N LYS A 383 -15.61 -1.87 13.57
CA LYS A 383 -16.81 -1.56 12.77
C LYS A 383 -16.49 -0.96 11.40
N ILE A 384 -15.32 -0.36 11.22
CA ILE A 384 -14.94 0.28 9.98
C ILE A 384 -14.63 -0.79 8.94
N ASN A 385 -15.37 -0.80 7.83
CA ASN A 385 -15.06 -1.67 6.68
C ASN A 385 -13.75 -1.17 6.04
N ARG A 386 -12.77 -2.04 5.94
CA ARG A 386 -11.41 -1.67 5.55
C ARG A 386 -11.01 -2.41 4.28
N GLY A 387 -10.71 -1.64 3.25
CA GLY A 387 -10.07 -2.17 2.07
C GLY A 387 -8.65 -2.66 2.40
N ILE A 388 -8.24 -3.73 1.76
CA ILE A 388 -6.84 -4.16 1.67
C ILE A 388 -6.35 -3.64 0.32
N LEU A 389 -5.32 -2.78 0.31
CA LEU A 389 -4.70 -2.29 -0.91
C LEU A 389 -3.49 -3.13 -1.30
#